data_0d0f99c77acf6b224633c409c4104281
#
_entry.id   0d0f99c77acf6b224633c409c4104281
#
_cell.length_a   1.000
_cell.length_b   1.000
_cell.length_c   1.000
_cell.angle_alpha   90.00
_cell.angle_beta   90.00
_cell.angle_gamma   90.00
#
_symmetry.space_group_name_H-M   'P 1'
#
loop_
_entity.id
_entity.type
_entity.pdbx_description
1 polymer ?
#
loop_
_entity_poly.entity_id
_entity_poly.type
_entity_poly.pdbx_seq_one_letter_code
_entity_poly.pdbx_strand_id
1 'polypeptide(L)'
;CALSYVAVGLTAFDAIVHAFTTVSTGGFSNYDSSFGHFSGAVEYVAIIFMIMAALPFVRYVQLVNGNSRAIISDTQIKTFLITTLLVATFVFFVLNNLFPGDWESALRKSLFNITSIISGTGYSSDNYMAWGGMLVSVIFFIGLIGGCAGSTTCSVKVFRYQLVASAILLQLRKIRYPH
;
A
#
# COMPACT_ATOMS: atom_id res chain seq x y z
N CYS A 1 -14.64 -1.92 -7.60
CA CYS A 1 -14.18 -2.70 -6.45
C CYS A 1 -15.18 -3.81 -6.08
N ALA A 2 -16.45 -3.48 -5.69
CA ALA A 2 -17.43 -4.52 -5.29
C ALA A 2 -17.68 -5.57 -6.39
N LEU A 3 -17.90 -5.14 -7.63
CA LEU A 3 -18.06 -6.07 -8.76
C LEU A 3 -16.84 -6.98 -8.97
N SER A 4 -15.65 -6.45 -8.77
CA SER A 4 -14.41 -7.25 -8.88
C SER A 4 -14.31 -8.29 -7.76
N TYR A 5 -14.74 -7.96 -6.55
CA TYR A 5 -14.80 -8.91 -5.45
C TYR A 5 -15.84 -10.02 -5.69
N VAL A 6 -17.01 -9.68 -6.21
CA VAL A 6 -18.03 -10.69 -6.61
C VAL A 6 -17.46 -11.60 -7.71
N ALA A 7 -16.78 -11.05 -8.71
CA ALA A 7 -16.19 -11.81 -9.80
C ALA A 7 -15.13 -12.84 -9.37
N VAL A 8 -14.45 -12.59 -8.23
CA VAL A 8 -13.47 -13.52 -7.64
C VAL A 8 -14.07 -14.41 -6.55
N GLY A 9 -15.38 -14.41 -6.39
CA GLY A 9 -16.13 -15.39 -5.59
C GLY A 9 -16.58 -14.93 -4.20
N LEU A 10 -16.50 -13.64 -3.86
CA LEU A 10 -17.10 -13.13 -2.63
C LEU A 10 -18.63 -13.10 -2.73
N THR A 11 -19.29 -13.29 -1.59
CA THR A 11 -20.75 -13.05 -1.51
C THR A 11 -21.04 -11.57 -1.79
N ALA A 12 -22.24 -11.24 -2.25
CA ALA A 12 -22.61 -9.85 -2.53
C ALA A 12 -22.46 -8.95 -1.29
N PHE A 13 -22.78 -9.47 -0.11
CA PHE A 13 -22.65 -8.76 1.15
C PHE A 13 -21.17 -8.48 1.49
N ASP A 14 -20.33 -9.51 1.47
CA ASP A 14 -18.90 -9.36 1.76
C ASP A 14 -18.21 -8.44 0.73
N ALA A 15 -18.57 -8.58 -0.55
CA ALA A 15 -18.02 -7.74 -1.61
C ALA A 15 -18.35 -6.26 -1.42
N ILE A 16 -19.56 -5.92 -0.98
CA ILE A 16 -19.96 -4.53 -0.71
C ILE A 16 -19.22 -3.99 0.51
N VAL A 17 -19.24 -4.72 1.63
CA VAL A 17 -18.57 -4.28 2.86
C VAL A 17 -17.08 -4.09 2.63
N HIS A 18 -16.39 -5.09 2.06
CA HIS A 18 -14.95 -4.99 1.80
C HIS A 18 -14.62 -3.96 0.72
N ALA A 19 -15.50 -3.70 -0.25
CA ALA A 19 -15.28 -2.61 -1.21
C ALA A 19 -15.27 -1.24 -0.54
N PHE A 20 -16.23 -0.98 0.37
CA PHE A 20 -16.24 0.27 1.12
C PHE A 20 -15.00 0.44 1.99
N THR A 21 -14.64 -0.60 2.74
CA THR A 21 -13.51 -0.53 3.67
C THR A 21 -12.15 -0.56 2.94
N THR A 22 -12.06 -1.13 1.74
CA THR A 22 -10.87 -1.05 0.88
C THR A 22 -10.69 0.35 0.30
N VAL A 23 -11.73 0.94 -0.28
CA VAL A 23 -11.65 2.25 -0.94
C VAL A 23 -11.49 3.39 0.07
N SER A 24 -12.12 3.28 1.24
CA SER A 24 -11.93 4.23 2.34
C SER A 24 -10.61 4.02 3.10
N THR A 25 -9.85 2.97 2.79
CA THR A 25 -8.67 2.53 3.55
C THR A 25 -8.97 2.34 5.05
N GLY A 26 -10.14 1.71 5.35
CA GLY A 26 -10.62 1.52 6.71
C GLY A 26 -10.23 0.19 7.35
N GLY A 27 -9.96 -0.85 6.55
CA GLY A 27 -9.46 -2.16 6.99
C GLY A 27 -10.42 -3.02 7.81
N PHE A 28 -11.68 -2.64 7.89
CA PHE A 28 -12.69 -3.43 8.60
C PHE A 28 -13.11 -4.65 7.79
N SER A 29 -13.21 -5.79 8.45
CA SER A 29 -13.66 -7.05 7.88
C SER A 29 -14.80 -7.63 8.69
N ASN A 30 -15.63 -8.45 8.04
CA ASN A 30 -16.69 -9.24 8.70
C ASN A 30 -16.14 -10.47 9.43
N TYR A 31 -14.83 -10.74 9.31
CA TYR A 31 -14.17 -11.92 9.83
C TYR A 31 -13.05 -11.54 10.79
N ASP A 32 -12.92 -12.26 11.90
CA ASP A 32 -11.89 -12.02 12.92
C ASP A 32 -10.46 -12.21 12.36
N SER A 33 -10.30 -13.11 11.38
CA SER A 33 -9.03 -13.33 10.67
C SER A 33 -8.75 -12.27 9.60
N SER A 34 -9.59 -11.22 9.48
CA SER A 34 -9.48 -10.19 8.45
C SER A 34 -9.45 -10.82 7.05
N PHE A 35 -8.52 -10.42 6.17
CA PHE A 35 -8.36 -11.02 4.84
C PHE A 35 -7.76 -12.43 4.87
N GLY A 36 -7.23 -12.90 6.00
CA GLY A 36 -6.80 -14.29 6.17
C GLY A 36 -7.94 -15.33 6.00
N HIS A 37 -9.22 -14.89 6.04
CA HIS A 37 -10.36 -15.72 5.68
C HIS A 37 -10.43 -16.01 4.17
N PHE A 38 -9.98 -15.09 3.36
CA PHE A 38 -9.92 -15.20 1.90
C PHE A 38 -8.52 -15.61 1.45
N SER A 39 -8.41 -16.15 0.24
CA SER A 39 -7.13 -16.54 -0.33
C SER A 39 -7.08 -16.33 -1.84
N GLY A 40 -5.89 -16.31 -2.42
CA GLY A 40 -5.69 -16.30 -3.85
C GLY A 40 -6.16 -15.01 -4.52
N ALA A 41 -7.07 -15.10 -5.49
CA ALA A 41 -7.47 -13.99 -6.35
C ALA A 41 -8.06 -12.78 -5.59
N VAL A 42 -8.74 -13.00 -4.46
CA VAL A 42 -9.34 -11.94 -3.65
C VAL A 42 -8.29 -10.98 -3.11
N GLU A 43 -7.16 -11.50 -2.62
CA GLU A 43 -6.05 -10.70 -2.10
C GLU A 43 -5.44 -9.83 -3.20
N TYR A 44 -5.24 -10.37 -4.42
CA TYR A 44 -4.71 -9.59 -5.54
C TYR A 44 -5.64 -8.45 -5.96
N VAL A 45 -6.97 -8.70 -5.98
CA VAL A 45 -7.96 -7.66 -6.25
C VAL A 45 -7.88 -6.57 -5.17
N ALA A 46 -7.79 -6.95 -3.90
CA ALA A 46 -7.64 -5.99 -2.81
C ALA A 46 -6.36 -5.15 -2.94
N ILE A 47 -5.21 -5.75 -3.28
CA ILE A 47 -3.94 -5.03 -3.52
C ILE A 47 -4.14 -3.92 -4.55
N ILE A 48 -4.77 -4.24 -5.70
CA ILE A 48 -5.00 -3.26 -6.77
C ILE A 48 -5.83 -2.08 -6.26
N PHE A 49 -6.95 -2.36 -5.57
CA PHE A 49 -7.83 -1.28 -5.09
C PHE A 49 -7.25 -0.51 -3.90
N MET A 50 -6.46 -1.13 -3.03
CA MET A 50 -5.70 -0.43 -1.97
C MET A 50 -4.66 0.53 -2.57
N ILE A 51 -3.93 0.10 -3.61
CA ILE A 51 -3.00 0.98 -4.33
C ILE A 51 -3.77 2.14 -4.98
N MET A 52 -4.88 1.85 -5.67
CA MET A 52 -5.70 2.89 -6.28
C MET A 52 -6.24 3.90 -5.25
N ALA A 53 -6.70 3.45 -4.09
CA ALA A 53 -7.18 4.32 -3.00
C ALA A 53 -6.06 5.18 -2.40
N ALA A 54 -4.80 4.73 -2.50
CA ALA A 54 -3.63 5.46 -2.02
C ALA A 54 -3.12 6.54 -2.99
N LEU A 55 -3.65 6.61 -4.21
CA LEU A 55 -3.29 7.64 -5.20
C LEU A 55 -4.14 8.90 -5.04
N PRO A 56 -3.66 10.08 -5.53
CA PRO A 56 -4.40 11.33 -5.42
C PRO A 56 -5.68 11.30 -6.27
N PHE A 57 -6.85 11.52 -5.68
CA PHE A 57 -8.12 11.51 -6.42
C PHE A 57 -8.20 12.58 -7.51
N VAL A 58 -7.55 13.72 -7.34
CA VAL A 58 -7.46 14.76 -8.38
C VAL A 58 -6.86 14.21 -9.68
N ARG A 59 -5.94 13.25 -9.61
CA ARG A 59 -5.34 12.63 -10.79
C ARG A 59 -6.34 11.76 -11.56
N TYR A 60 -7.28 11.13 -10.88
CA TYR A 60 -8.38 10.41 -11.55
C TYR A 60 -9.31 11.35 -12.30
N VAL A 61 -9.65 12.50 -11.71
CA VAL A 61 -10.44 13.53 -12.42
C VAL A 61 -9.71 14.01 -13.69
N GLN A 62 -8.40 14.25 -13.59
CA GLN A 62 -7.58 14.64 -14.73
C GLN A 62 -7.50 13.53 -15.81
N LEU A 63 -7.45 12.27 -15.39
CA LEU A 63 -7.47 11.12 -16.31
C LEU A 63 -8.79 11.07 -17.11
N VAL A 64 -9.93 11.22 -16.42
CA VAL A 64 -11.25 11.24 -17.08
C VAL A 64 -11.36 12.41 -18.06
N ASN A 65 -10.71 13.56 -17.77
CA ASN A 65 -10.63 14.72 -18.66
C ASN A 65 -9.58 14.54 -19.78
N GLY A 66 -9.07 13.33 -20.01
CA GLY A 66 -8.14 13.01 -21.12
C GLY A 66 -6.65 13.28 -20.83
N ASN A 67 -6.27 13.75 -19.63
CA ASN A 67 -4.87 14.02 -19.28
C ASN A 67 -4.24 12.84 -18.52
N SER A 68 -3.89 11.78 -19.25
CA SER A 68 -3.23 10.60 -18.67
C SER A 68 -1.79 10.88 -18.19
N ARG A 69 -1.10 11.87 -18.78
CA ARG A 69 0.27 12.23 -18.38
C ARG A 69 0.34 12.71 -16.95
N ALA A 70 -0.73 13.27 -16.41
CA ALA A 70 -0.79 13.76 -15.04
C ALA A 70 -0.53 12.68 -13.98
N ILE A 71 -0.99 11.45 -14.20
CA ILE A 71 -0.71 10.32 -13.30
C ILE A 71 0.74 9.84 -13.46
N ILE A 72 1.19 9.67 -14.70
CA ILE A 72 2.52 9.09 -14.99
C ILE A 72 3.65 10.03 -14.59
N SER A 73 3.45 11.35 -14.67
CA SER A 73 4.50 12.35 -14.34
C SER A 73 4.57 12.69 -12.85
N ASP A 74 3.58 12.30 -12.05
CA ASP A 74 3.52 12.66 -10.63
C ASP A 74 4.62 11.96 -9.81
N THR A 75 5.47 12.77 -9.19
CA THR A 75 6.59 12.28 -8.37
C THR A 75 6.13 11.57 -7.10
N GLN A 76 4.99 11.96 -6.51
CA GLN A 76 4.45 11.29 -5.33
C GLN A 76 4.00 9.87 -5.67
N ILE A 77 3.29 9.69 -6.79
CA ILE A 77 2.83 8.37 -7.27
C ILE A 77 4.03 7.46 -7.52
N LYS A 78 5.04 7.97 -8.22
CA LYS A 78 6.27 7.20 -8.49
C LYS A 78 6.97 6.78 -7.19
N THR A 79 7.17 7.72 -6.29
CA THR A 79 7.84 7.44 -5.01
C THR A 79 7.03 6.42 -4.20
N PHE A 80 5.71 6.57 -4.10
CA PHE A 80 4.84 5.64 -3.39
C PHE A 80 4.93 4.23 -3.97
N LEU A 81 4.77 4.06 -5.29
CA LEU A 81 4.81 2.76 -5.94
C LEU A 81 6.19 2.10 -5.83
N ILE A 82 7.28 2.87 -6.04
CA ILE A 82 8.64 2.36 -5.91
C ILE A 82 8.92 1.91 -4.47
N THR A 83 8.54 2.72 -3.47
CA THR A 83 8.74 2.37 -2.06
C THR A 83 7.96 1.10 -1.71
N THR A 84 6.68 1.02 -2.09
CA THR A 84 5.83 -0.16 -1.85
C THR A 84 6.44 -1.41 -2.49
N LEU A 85 6.88 -1.30 -3.75
CA LEU A 85 7.47 -2.43 -4.47
C LEU A 85 8.79 -2.88 -3.86
N LEU A 86 9.69 -1.95 -3.52
CA LEU A 86 11.00 -2.27 -2.91
C LEU A 86 10.82 -3.00 -1.58
N VAL A 87 9.93 -2.49 -0.74
CA VAL A 87 9.68 -3.09 0.56
C VAL A 87 8.99 -4.45 0.43
N ALA A 88 7.97 -4.57 -0.42
CA ALA A 88 7.30 -5.84 -0.67
C ALA A 88 8.29 -6.89 -1.22
N THR A 89 9.19 -6.49 -2.13
CA THR A 89 10.25 -7.37 -2.65
C THR A 89 11.22 -7.80 -1.55
N PHE A 90 11.65 -6.89 -0.69
CA PHE A 90 12.51 -7.21 0.44
C PHE A 90 11.83 -8.23 1.38
N VAL A 91 10.58 -7.97 1.78
CA VAL A 91 9.81 -8.86 2.65
C VAL A 91 9.59 -10.22 1.98
N PHE A 92 9.31 -10.23 0.67
CA PHE A 92 9.19 -11.48 -0.11
C PHE A 92 10.44 -12.34 -0.01
N PHE A 93 11.63 -11.77 -0.24
CA PHE A 93 12.87 -12.54 -0.14
C PHE A 93 13.11 -13.10 1.27
N VAL A 94 12.81 -12.33 2.30
CA VAL A 94 12.94 -12.80 3.68
C VAL A 94 11.95 -13.93 3.97
N LEU A 95 10.67 -13.78 3.58
CA LEU A 95 9.65 -14.81 3.77
C LEU A 95 9.97 -16.09 3.00
N ASN A 96 10.41 -15.98 1.76
CA ASN A 96 10.78 -17.12 0.93
C ASN A 96 11.98 -17.91 1.50
N ASN A 97 12.89 -17.22 2.21
CA ASN A 97 13.98 -17.89 2.93
C ASN A 97 13.53 -18.54 4.25
N LEU A 98 12.57 -17.92 4.94
CA LEU A 98 12.04 -18.46 6.22
C LEU A 98 11.09 -19.64 5.99
N PHE A 99 10.32 -19.62 4.91
CA PHE A 99 9.30 -20.63 4.56
C PHE A 99 9.52 -21.12 3.12
N PRO A 100 10.57 -21.92 2.86
CA PRO A 100 10.86 -22.41 1.52
C PRO A 100 9.79 -23.41 1.06
N GLY A 101 9.33 -23.26 -0.19
CA GLY A 101 8.43 -24.22 -0.84
C GLY A 101 7.17 -23.64 -1.50
N ASP A 102 6.71 -22.48 -1.06
CA ASP A 102 5.53 -21.82 -1.66
C ASP A 102 5.82 -20.34 -1.95
N TRP A 103 6.56 -20.11 -3.01
CA TRP A 103 6.95 -18.76 -3.45
C TRP A 103 5.75 -17.87 -3.81
N GLU A 104 4.64 -18.46 -4.31
CA GLU A 104 3.42 -17.70 -4.63
C GLU A 104 2.78 -17.14 -3.37
N SER A 105 2.62 -17.97 -2.34
CA SER A 105 2.07 -17.53 -1.06
C SER A 105 2.96 -16.47 -0.40
N ALA A 106 4.28 -16.66 -0.43
CA ALA A 106 5.23 -15.66 0.09
C ALA A 106 5.12 -14.32 -0.66
N LEU A 107 5.02 -14.35 -1.98
CA LEU A 107 4.85 -13.15 -2.80
C LEU A 107 3.52 -12.46 -2.51
N ARG A 108 2.43 -13.18 -2.50
CA ARG A 108 1.08 -12.68 -2.28
C ARG A 108 0.95 -12.06 -0.89
N LYS A 109 1.38 -12.77 0.15
CA LYS A 109 1.34 -12.29 1.53
C LYS A 109 2.22 -11.06 1.74
N SER A 110 3.42 -11.01 1.13
CA SER A 110 4.29 -9.85 1.23
C SER A 110 3.67 -8.63 0.54
N LEU A 111 3.20 -8.77 -0.71
CA LEU A 111 2.54 -7.70 -1.45
C LEU A 111 1.29 -7.21 -0.72
N PHE A 112 0.44 -8.10 -0.25
CA PHE A 112 -0.81 -7.75 0.41
C PHE A 112 -0.56 -6.98 1.71
N ASN A 113 0.20 -7.55 2.64
CA ASN A 113 0.39 -6.93 3.95
C ASN A 113 1.18 -5.63 3.86
N ILE A 114 2.21 -5.55 3.02
CA ILE A 114 2.97 -4.31 2.82
C ILE A 114 2.10 -3.22 2.18
N THR A 115 1.32 -3.56 1.14
CA THR A 115 0.39 -2.60 0.54
C THR A 115 -0.65 -2.13 1.54
N SER A 116 -1.21 -3.04 2.34
CA SER A 116 -2.19 -2.74 3.39
C SER A 116 -1.64 -1.77 4.44
N ILE A 117 -0.40 -1.96 4.87
CA ILE A 117 0.24 -1.12 5.89
C ILE A 117 0.60 0.26 5.32
N ILE A 118 1.24 0.33 4.14
CA ILE A 118 1.62 1.61 3.54
C ILE A 118 0.39 2.41 3.09
N SER A 119 -0.66 1.76 2.59
CA SER A 119 -1.92 2.45 2.27
C SER A 119 -2.69 2.87 3.52
N GLY A 120 -2.30 2.39 4.71
CA GLY A 120 -3.01 2.62 5.96
C GLY A 120 -4.36 1.92 6.03
N THR A 121 -4.63 0.96 5.14
CA THR A 121 -5.87 0.18 5.17
C THR A 121 -5.96 -0.69 6.41
N GLY A 122 -4.88 -1.43 6.75
CA GLY A 122 -4.83 -2.21 7.98
C GLY A 122 -5.44 -3.61 7.87
N TYR A 123 -5.74 -4.10 6.67
CA TYR A 123 -6.08 -5.51 6.47
C TYR A 123 -4.88 -6.43 6.74
N SER A 124 -5.15 -7.63 7.25
CA SER A 124 -4.17 -8.68 7.48
C SER A 124 -4.57 -9.94 6.72
N SER A 125 -3.68 -10.46 5.88
CA SER A 125 -3.86 -11.77 5.22
C SER A 125 -3.14 -12.89 5.96
N ASP A 126 -2.22 -12.54 6.88
CA ASP A 126 -1.47 -13.49 7.71
C ASP A 126 -1.05 -12.82 9.02
N ASN A 127 -0.67 -13.61 9.99
CA ASN A 127 -0.09 -13.11 11.24
C ASN A 127 1.36 -12.65 11.03
N TYR A 128 1.56 -11.43 10.50
CA TYR A 128 2.87 -10.86 10.26
C TYR A 128 3.69 -10.62 11.55
N MET A 129 3.06 -10.65 12.73
CA MET A 129 3.78 -10.61 14.01
C MET A 129 4.61 -11.88 14.25
N ALA A 130 4.25 -13.00 13.61
CA ALA A 130 5.00 -14.24 13.66
C ALA A 130 6.15 -14.33 12.64
N TRP A 131 6.31 -13.34 11.76
CA TRP A 131 7.37 -13.33 10.72
C TRP A 131 8.78 -13.04 11.26
N GLY A 132 8.91 -12.78 12.57
CA GLY A 132 10.17 -12.49 13.25
C GLY A 132 10.41 -11.02 13.52
N GLY A 133 11.17 -10.72 14.56
CA GLY A 133 11.35 -9.36 15.07
C GLY A 133 11.91 -8.36 14.06
N MET A 134 12.76 -8.80 13.14
CA MET A 134 13.29 -7.94 12.06
C MET A 134 12.17 -7.45 11.15
N LEU A 135 11.30 -8.35 10.65
CA LEU A 135 10.19 -7.97 9.78
C LEU A 135 9.15 -7.11 10.50
N VAL A 136 8.84 -7.43 11.75
CA VAL A 136 7.94 -6.63 12.59
C VAL A 136 8.47 -5.19 12.74
N SER A 137 9.77 -5.02 12.97
CA SER A 137 10.39 -3.69 13.05
C SER A 137 10.29 -2.93 11.72
N VAL A 138 10.57 -3.60 10.59
CA VAL A 138 10.43 -3.02 9.25
C VAL A 138 8.98 -2.57 9.02
N ILE A 139 8.00 -3.42 9.32
CA ILE A 139 6.57 -3.14 9.21
C ILE A 139 6.17 -1.93 10.06
N PHE A 140 6.67 -1.82 11.29
CA PHE A 140 6.40 -0.68 12.15
C PHE A 140 6.88 0.64 11.52
N PHE A 141 8.12 0.71 11.05
CA PHE A 141 8.65 1.93 10.42
C PHE A 141 7.94 2.28 9.11
N ILE A 142 7.54 1.28 8.33
CA ILE A 142 6.80 1.47 7.08
C ILE A 142 5.40 2.01 7.37
N GLY A 143 4.75 1.59 8.45
CA GLY A 143 3.46 2.10 8.87
C GLY A 143 3.44 3.61 9.15
N LEU A 144 4.61 4.24 9.34
CA LEU A 144 4.73 5.70 9.43
C LEU A 144 4.62 6.38 8.06
N ILE A 145 4.87 5.65 6.97
CA ILE A 145 4.80 6.18 5.60
C ILE A 145 3.38 5.96 5.08
N GLY A 146 2.71 7.03 4.69
CA GLY A 146 1.37 6.98 4.09
C GLY A 146 1.42 7.08 2.57
N GLY A 147 0.23 7.04 1.94
CA GLY A 147 0.10 7.24 0.50
C GLY A 147 0.28 8.69 0.05
N CYS A 148 -0.25 9.00 -1.11
CA CYS A 148 -0.13 10.31 -1.74
C CYS A 148 -1.04 11.36 -1.06
N ALA A 149 -0.69 12.63 -1.19
CA ALA A 149 -1.56 13.73 -0.78
C ALA A 149 -2.85 13.74 -1.63
N GLY A 150 -4.01 13.92 -0.98
CA GLY A 150 -5.30 13.86 -1.66
C GLY A 150 -5.83 12.44 -1.93
N SER A 151 -5.34 11.45 -1.18
CA SER A 151 -5.87 10.08 -1.10
C SER A 151 -6.56 9.83 0.24
N THR A 152 -7.22 8.70 0.40
CA THR A 152 -7.88 8.27 1.66
C THR A 152 -6.88 7.80 2.72
N THR A 153 -5.63 7.55 2.37
CA THR A 153 -4.63 6.97 3.25
C THR A 153 -4.33 7.78 4.49
N CYS A 154 -4.01 7.10 5.59
CA CYS A 154 -3.53 7.66 6.86
C CYS A 154 -2.02 7.94 6.83
N SER A 155 -1.41 8.14 8.01
CA SER A 155 0.03 8.33 8.23
C SER A 155 0.62 9.60 7.58
N VAL A 156 1.95 9.73 7.61
CA VAL A 156 2.64 10.87 7.02
C VAL A 156 2.72 10.68 5.50
N LYS A 157 2.04 11.53 4.76
CA LYS A 157 1.98 11.48 3.29
C LYS A 157 3.35 11.58 2.64
N VAL A 158 3.59 10.84 1.55
CA VAL A 158 4.84 10.85 0.76
C VAL A 158 5.30 12.29 0.43
N PHE A 159 4.37 13.17 0.09
CA PHE A 159 4.65 14.57 -0.18
C PHE A 159 5.41 15.28 0.96
N ARG A 160 5.06 15.01 2.22
CA ARG A 160 5.73 15.63 3.37
C ARG A 160 7.18 15.18 3.48
N TYR A 161 7.46 13.90 3.24
CA TYR A 161 8.84 13.39 3.20
C TYR A 161 9.65 14.04 2.08
N GLN A 162 9.06 14.24 0.90
CA GLN A 162 9.72 14.93 -0.22
C GLN A 162 10.03 16.39 0.12
N LEU A 163 9.12 17.10 0.81
CA LEU A 163 9.36 18.46 1.28
C LEU A 163 10.50 18.52 2.32
N VAL A 164 10.49 17.62 3.30
CA VAL A 164 11.54 17.56 4.33
C VAL A 164 12.90 17.28 3.69
N ALA A 165 12.99 16.30 2.80
CA ALA A 165 14.22 16.00 2.07
C ALA A 165 14.73 17.21 1.27
N SER A 166 13.83 17.89 0.55
CA SER A 166 14.17 19.10 -0.22
C SER A 166 14.64 20.25 0.68
N ALA A 167 14.01 20.45 1.83
CA ALA A 167 14.39 21.47 2.80
C ALA A 167 15.78 21.17 3.40
N ILE A 168 16.06 19.92 3.77
CA ILE A 168 17.36 19.50 4.28
C ILE A 168 18.45 19.76 3.23
N LEU A 169 18.23 19.34 1.97
CA LEU A 169 19.17 19.57 0.87
C LEU A 169 19.43 21.07 0.64
N LEU A 170 18.39 21.90 0.73
CA LEU A 170 18.52 23.35 0.61
C LEU A 170 19.39 23.93 1.74
N GLN A 171 19.17 23.50 2.99
CA GLN A 171 19.96 23.96 4.13
C GLN A 171 21.43 23.51 4.02
N LEU A 172 21.68 22.27 3.61
CA LEU A 172 23.05 21.78 3.37
C LEU A 172 23.76 22.59 2.29
N ARG A 173 23.05 22.97 1.21
CA ARG A 173 23.61 23.84 0.16
C ARG A 173 23.94 25.22 0.71
N LYS A 174 23.09 25.85 1.54
CA LYS A 174 23.35 27.14 2.15
C LYS A 174 24.56 27.12 3.10
N ILE A 175 24.77 26.00 3.84
CA ILE A 175 25.95 25.84 4.69
C ILE A 175 27.22 25.74 3.83
N ARG A 176 27.15 25.03 2.70
CA ARG A 176 28.31 24.83 1.80
C ARG A 176 28.63 26.06 0.96
N TYR A 177 27.62 26.83 0.58
CA TYR A 177 27.72 28.03 -0.25
C TYR A 177 26.88 29.15 0.37
N PRO A 178 27.48 29.92 1.32
CA PRO A 178 26.74 30.94 2.09
C PRO A 178 26.44 32.23 1.32
N HIS A 179 26.89 32.35 0.06
CA HIS A 179 26.64 33.51 -0.83
C HIS A 179 25.82 33.13 -2.04
#